data_b4dd9d91bbdcfdcdd90ebfe2295b6ef2
#
_entry.id   b4dd9d91bbdcfdcdd90ebfe2295b6ef2
#
_cell.length_a   1.000
_cell.length_b   1.000
_cell.length_c   1.000
_cell.angle_alpha   90.00
_cell.angle_beta   90.00
_cell.angle_gamma   90.00
#
_symmetry.space_group_name_H-M   'P 1'
#
loop_
_entity.id
_entity.type
_entity.pdbx_description
1 polymer ?
#
loop_
_entity_poly.entity_id
_entity_poly.type
_entity_poly.pdbx_seq_one_letter_code
_entity_poly.pdbx_strand_id
1 'polypeptide(L)'
;IPMVSDGILYVFGDWTHTINASNCFKKGIDVYFENPCDQWGRRHAYGQILLHLPFVEKFKNVYLFYIPILINIIFILLIVIFFNTYKTKKNYFILFFIFSTPFLLAIERANIDILIFLILFILCRYKNLILNYFLILLSFAIKFYPILFGIVLLFKKSFKQILVNVTILFLLVIVFTLFQSETFIKVFNNQSSFSGEGAYQFSFKGLIATIKDFNIFYGGREQNLIKYFLIFVLFGLPVFFYTKYFIKITQNNTFVGEIFETNNFENRIYIASSITLIICYILIQNWLYREIFFLGLIPWIFSNDHKKNSFIDILFYSILIKFILTTTFVILVHNYIVFLKFNFFITFFKHLIDFYLMWIISLILLFNLTQYFKKLKSRVF
;
A
#
# COMPACT_ATOMS: atom_id res chain seq x y z
N ILE A 1 -8.46 7.52 15.90
CA ILE A 1 -9.26 7.74 17.13
C ILE A 1 -9.09 6.49 17.95
N PRO A 2 -8.57 6.58 19.20
CA PRO A 2 -8.43 5.40 20.03
C PRO A 2 -9.78 4.72 20.18
N MET A 3 -9.87 3.43 19.83
CA MET A 3 -11.07 2.66 20.15
C MET A 3 -11.12 2.48 21.66
N VAL A 4 -12.02 3.19 22.31
CA VAL A 4 -12.30 3.04 23.71
C VAL A 4 -13.42 2.02 23.85
N SER A 5 -13.13 0.80 24.29
CA SER A 5 -14.14 -0.10 24.81
C SER A 5 -13.90 -0.25 26.31
N ASP A 6 -14.95 -0.12 27.09
CA ASP A 6 -14.94 -0.26 28.56
C ASP A 6 -13.95 0.65 29.30
N GLY A 7 -13.68 1.87 28.77
CA GLY A 7 -12.84 2.85 29.41
C GLY A 7 -11.33 2.59 29.31
N ILE A 8 -10.89 1.56 28.59
CA ILE A 8 -9.48 1.25 28.39
C ILE A 8 -9.03 1.76 27.02
N LEU A 9 -8.02 2.62 27.03
CA LEU A 9 -7.39 3.16 25.81
C LEU A 9 -6.47 2.07 25.23
N TYR A 10 -6.85 1.52 24.05
CA TYR A 10 -6.02 0.54 23.36
C TYR A 10 -5.08 1.24 22.38
N VAL A 11 -3.88 1.56 22.86
CA VAL A 11 -2.80 2.06 22.03
C VAL A 11 -2.20 0.89 21.24
N PHE A 12 -1.87 1.09 19.96
CA PHE A 12 -1.20 0.10 19.09
C PHE A 12 -2.03 -1.15 18.81
N GLY A 13 -3.33 -0.99 18.50
CA GLY A 13 -4.28 -2.09 18.36
C GLY A 13 -3.87 -3.22 17.40
N ASP A 14 -3.20 -2.93 16.26
CA ASP A 14 -2.79 -3.97 15.31
C ASP A 14 -1.49 -4.66 15.77
N TRP A 15 -0.59 -3.93 16.41
CA TRP A 15 0.61 -4.51 17.00
C TRP A 15 0.28 -5.38 18.22
N THR A 16 -0.58 -4.88 19.12
CA THR A 16 -1.05 -5.61 20.30
C THR A 16 -1.75 -6.91 19.92
N HIS A 17 -2.57 -6.89 18.86
CA HIS A 17 -3.17 -8.09 18.28
C HIS A 17 -2.12 -9.15 17.92
N THR A 18 -1.04 -8.76 17.26
CA THR A 18 0.05 -9.66 16.86
C THR A 18 0.78 -10.25 18.08
N ILE A 19 1.07 -9.44 19.09
CA ILE A 19 1.74 -9.90 20.32
C ILE A 19 0.85 -10.85 21.10
N ASN A 20 -0.43 -10.55 21.22
CA ASN A 20 -1.40 -11.42 21.90
C ASN A 20 -1.58 -12.75 21.13
N ALA A 21 -1.62 -12.72 19.80
CA ALA A 21 -1.63 -13.93 18.99
C ALA A 21 -0.38 -14.81 19.23
N SER A 22 0.81 -14.21 19.31
CA SER A 22 2.05 -14.93 19.66
C SER A 22 1.96 -15.61 21.03
N ASN A 23 1.38 -14.95 22.03
CA ASN A 23 1.19 -15.52 23.36
C ASN A 23 0.21 -16.71 23.36
N CYS A 24 -0.92 -16.60 22.65
CA CYS A 24 -1.86 -17.70 22.51
C CYS A 24 -1.26 -18.89 21.74
N PHE A 25 -0.51 -18.62 20.69
CA PHE A 25 0.15 -19.64 19.89
C PHE A 25 1.13 -20.46 20.74
N LYS A 26 1.90 -19.82 21.62
CA LYS A 26 2.81 -20.53 22.57
C LYS A 26 2.09 -21.40 23.57
N LYS A 27 0.81 -21.13 23.84
CA LYS A 27 -0.06 -21.97 24.69
C LYS A 27 -0.71 -23.12 23.90
N GLY A 28 -0.34 -23.33 22.64
CA GLY A 28 -0.87 -24.37 21.77
C GLY A 28 -2.20 -24.05 21.10
N ILE A 29 -2.67 -22.79 21.15
CA ILE A 29 -3.93 -22.39 20.52
C ILE A 29 -3.66 -22.03 19.05
N ASP A 30 -4.47 -22.57 18.14
CA ASP A 30 -4.41 -22.19 16.72
C ASP A 30 -5.07 -20.82 16.52
N VAL A 31 -4.23 -19.77 16.57
CA VAL A 31 -4.66 -18.36 16.46
C VAL A 31 -5.20 -17.98 15.09
N TYR A 32 -5.05 -18.82 14.09
CA TYR A 32 -5.67 -18.65 12.78
C TYR A 32 -7.13 -19.10 12.78
N PHE A 33 -7.50 -20.00 13.68
CA PHE A 33 -8.89 -20.44 13.85
C PHE A 33 -9.62 -19.61 14.90
N GLU A 34 -9.02 -19.43 16.07
CA GLU A 34 -9.55 -18.62 17.17
C GLU A 34 -8.41 -17.93 17.92
N ASN A 35 -8.62 -16.70 18.40
CA ASN A 35 -7.60 -15.95 19.14
C ASN A 35 -8.20 -15.33 20.40
N PRO A 36 -8.39 -16.14 21.46
CA PRO A 36 -8.96 -15.64 22.72
C PRO A 36 -8.04 -14.66 23.47
N CYS A 37 -6.76 -14.57 23.07
CA CYS A 37 -5.85 -13.58 23.65
C CYS A 37 -6.03 -12.18 23.04
N ASP A 38 -6.65 -12.07 21.87
CA ASP A 38 -7.01 -10.76 21.32
C ASP A 38 -8.34 -10.32 21.92
N GLN A 39 -8.39 -9.09 22.38
CA GLN A 39 -9.55 -8.52 23.04
C GLN A 39 -10.81 -8.51 22.16
N TRP A 40 -10.64 -8.35 20.85
CA TRP A 40 -11.74 -8.40 19.88
C TRP A 40 -11.90 -9.78 19.24
N GLY A 41 -11.22 -10.80 19.72
CA GLY A 41 -11.26 -12.14 19.16
C GLY A 41 -10.80 -12.22 17.69
N ARG A 42 -10.04 -11.24 17.21
CA ARG A 42 -9.60 -11.21 15.81
C ARG A 42 -8.63 -12.36 15.53
N ARG A 43 -8.91 -13.12 14.51
CA ARG A 43 -8.02 -14.18 14.03
C ARG A 43 -6.73 -13.59 13.48
N HIS A 44 -5.62 -14.30 13.68
CA HIS A 44 -4.33 -13.87 13.13
C HIS A 44 -4.36 -13.89 11.59
N ALA A 45 -3.90 -12.81 10.96
CA ALA A 45 -3.94 -12.63 9.51
C ALA A 45 -2.56 -12.30 8.90
N TYR A 46 -1.49 -12.62 9.62
CA TYR A 46 -0.11 -12.39 9.22
C TYR A 46 0.65 -13.71 9.12
N GLY A 47 1.88 -13.65 8.59
CA GLY A 47 2.74 -14.81 8.51
C GLY A 47 3.16 -15.34 9.89
N GLN A 48 3.47 -16.62 9.93
CA GLN A 48 3.79 -17.33 11.18
C GLN A 48 5.04 -16.79 11.89
N ILE A 49 5.95 -16.12 11.18
CA ILE A 49 7.17 -15.56 11.77
C ILE A 49 6.88 -14.63 12.96
N LEU A 50 5.76 -13.92 12.95
CA LEU A 50 5.35 -13.03 14.02
C LEU A 50 4.81 -13.79 15.25
N LEU A 51 4.47 -15.07 15.13
CA LEU A 51 4.04 -15.90 16.24
C LEU A 51 5.23 -16.48 17.04
N HIS A 52 6.40 -16.54 16.40
CA HIS A 52 7.63 -17.07 17.01
C HIS A 52 8.52 -15.98 17.64
N LEU A 53 7.95 -14.83 18.02
CA LEU A 53 8.71 -13.77 18.69
C LEU A 53 9.34 -14.31 19.98
N PRO A 54 10.66 -14.12 20.21
CA PRO A 54 11.36 -14.68 21.34
C PRO A 54 10.93 -13.95 22.63
N PHE A 55 10.83 -14.69 23.73
CA PHE A 55 10.62 -14.17 25.09
C PHE A 55 9.43 -13.20 25.26
N VAL A 56 8.39 -13.28 24.40
CA VAL A 56 7.23 -12.37 24.44
C VAL A 56 6.56 -12.38 25.82
N GLU A 57 6.42 -13.54 26.46
CA GLU A 57 5.80 -13.66 27.78
C GLU A 57 6.60 -12.91 28.86
N LYS A 58 7.93 -13.08 28.85
CA LYS A 58 8.84 -12.46 29.83
C LYS A 58 8.94 -10.94 29.66
N PHE A 59 8.93 -10.46 28.42
CA PHE A 59 9.10 -9.05 28.08
C PHE A 59 7.84 -8.43 27.46
N LYS A 60 6.65 -8.85 27.93
CA LYS A 60 5.36 -8.43 27.34
C LYS A 60 5.25 -6.91 27.19
N ASN A 61 5.57 -6.14 28.23
CA ASN A 61 5.50 -4.68 28.16
C ASN A 61 6.49 -4.05 27.17
N VAL A 62 7.66 -4.65 26.99
CA VAL A 62 8.64 -4.20 25.98
C VAL A 62 8.03 -4.37 24.59
N TYR A 63 7.44 -5.53 24.31
CA TYR A 63 6.80 -5.81 23.02
C TYR A 63 5.57 -4.95 22.79
N LEU A 64 4.72 -4.72 23.79
CA LEU A 64 3.47 -4.00 23.64
C LEU A 64 3.65 -2.48 23.47
N PHE A 65 4.65 -1.87 24.13
CA PHE A 65 4.80 -0.42 24.17
C PHE A 65 6.11 0.07 23.57
N TYR A 66 7.27 -0.43 24.01
CA TYR A 66 8.54 0.16 23.60
C TYR A 66 8.91 -0.15 22.15
N ILE A 67 8.67 -1.37 21.66
CA ILE A 67 8.97 -1.73 20.28
C ILE A 67 8.11 -0.94 19.28
N PRO A 68 6.78 -0.86 19.39
CA PRO A 68 5.97 -0.07 18.46
C PRO A 68 6.28 1.42 18.54
N ILE A 69 6.57 1.98 19.72
CA ILE A 69 7.02 3.37 19.85
C ILE A 69 8.33 3.57 19.07
N LEU A 70 9.31 2.69 19.25
CA LEU A 70 10.60 2.77 18.55
C LEU A 70 10.42 2.68 17.02
N ILE A 71 9.61 1.75 16.55
CA ILE A 71 9.31 1.60 15.10
C ILE A 71 8.66 2.89 14.56
N ASN A 72 7.69 3.46 15.27
CA ASN A 72 7.02 4.69 14.89
C ASN A 72 7.99 5.88 14.87
N ILE A 73 8.85 6.01 15.88
CA ILE A 73 9.88 7.08 15.93
C ILE A 73 10.84 6.93 14.75
N ILE A 74 11.37 5.73 14.49
CA ILE A 74 12.27 5.48 13.36
C ILE A 74 11.58 5.86 12.06
N PHE A 75 10.31 5.51 11.88
CA PHE A 75 9.54 5.82 10.67
C PHE A 75 9.36 7.33 10.48
N ILE A 76 8.98 8.06 11.54
CA ILE A 76 8.81 9.53 11.50
C ILE A 76 10.16 10.21 11.21
N LEU A 77 11.23 9.82 11.91
CA LEU A 77 12.57 10.37 11.69
C LEU A 77 13.05 10.09 10.25
N LEU A 78 12.83 8.88 9.75
CA LEU A 78 13.18 8.54 8.38
C LEU A 78 12.47 9.46 7.38
N ILE A 79 11.16 9.70 7.55
CA ILE A 79 10.40 10.60 6.69
C ILE A 79 10.98 12.02 6.77
N VAL A 80 11.12 12.58 7.97
CA VAL A 80 11.58 13.96 8.17
C VAL A 80 12.99 14.16 7.61
N ILE A 81 13.94 13.29 7.99
CA ILE A 81 15.34 13.41 7.57
C ILE A 81 15.45 13.22 6.05
N PHE A 82 14.80 12.17 5.52
CA PHE A 82 14.92 11.82 4.12
C PHE A 82 14.32 12.88 3.20
N PHE A 83 13.10 13.33 3.48
CA PHE A 83 12.47 14.33 2.63
C PHE A 83 13.14 15.71 2.74
N ASN A 84 13.75 16.03 3.87
CA ASN A 84 14.51 17.28 4.01
C ASN A 84 15.76 17.32 3.12
N THR A 85 16.22 16.19 2.59
CA THR A 85 17.33 16.14 1.61
C THR A 85 16.93 16.74 0.26
N TYR A 86 15.63 16.72 -0.09
CA TYR A 86 15.13 17.30 -1.34
C TYR A 86 14.81 18.78 -1.15
N LYS A 87 15.63 19.65 -1.75
CA LYS A 87 15.43 21.11 -1.71
C LYS A 87 14.36 21.54 -2.74
N THR A 88 13.11 21.15 -2.54
CA THR A 88 12.01 21.51 -3.43
C THR A 88 10.99 22.38 -2.72
N LYS A 89 10.27 23.23 -3.50
CA LYS A 89 9.13 24.02 -2.98
C LYS A 89 7.96 23.12 -2.52
N LYS A 90 7.97 21.83 -2.86
CA LYS A 90 6.93 20.86 -2.54
C LYS A 90 7.11 20.19 -1.18
N ASN A 91 8.13 20.57 -0.39
CA ASN A 91 8.39 19.95 0.92
C ASN A 91 7.24 20.14 1.92
N TYR A 92 6.34 21.13 1.73
CA TYR A 92 5.12 21.25 2.52
C TYR A 92 4.22 20.01 2.47
N PHE A 93 4.36 19.15 1.44
CA PHE A 93 3.66 17.88 1.33
C PHE A 93 3.88 16.99 2.56
N ILE A 94 5.07 17.04 3.15
CA ILE A 94 5.42 16.24 4.35
C ILE A 94 4.45 16.56 5.49
N LEU A 95 4.13 17.84 5.68
CA LEU A 95 3.19 18.25 6.73
C LEU A 95 1.79 17.69 6.46
N PHE A 96 1.28 17.86 5.24
CA PHE A 96 -0.02 17.29 4.87
C PHE A 96 -0.07 15.78 5.02
N PHE A 97 1.04 15.10 4.69
CA PHE A 97 1.13 13.65 4.85
C PHE A 97 1.13 13.23 6.32
N ILE A 98 1.97 13.84 7.17
CA ILE A 98 2.07 13.50 8.61
C ILE A 98 0.74 13.73 9.32
N PHE A 99 -0.02 14.75 8.93
CA PHE A 99 -1.34 15.02 9.50
C PHE A 99 -2.49 14.31 8.77
N SER A 100 -2.20 13.48 7.78
CA SER A 100 -3.23 12.71 7.08
C SER A 100 -3.75 11.55 7.91
N THR A 101 -5.03 11.25 7.77
CA THR A 101 -5.66 10.11 8.47
C THR A 101 -4.96 8.77 8.21
N PRO A 102 -4.54 8.41 6.97
CA PRO A 102 -3.82 7.16 6.74
C PRO A 102 -2.55 7.04 7.56
N PHE A 103 -1.78 8.13 7.67
CA PHE A 103 -0.55 8.16 8.46
C PHE A 103 -0.84 8.07 9.96
N LEU A 104 -1.73 8.92 10.47
CA LEU A 104 -2.09 8.94 11.89
C LEU A 104 -2.68 7.59 12.32
N LEU A 105 -3.53 6.98 11.49
CA LEU A 105 -4.08 5.65 11.76
C LEU A 105 -3.00 4.56 11.77
N ALA A 106 -2.00 4.64 10.87
CA ALA A 106 -0.89 3.70 10.86
C ALA A 106 -0.05 3.80 12.13
N ILE A 107 0.27 5.03 12.57
CA ILE A 107 1.04 5.30 13.80
C ILE A 107 0.27 4.89 15.06
N GLU A 108 -1.01 5.29 15.16
CA GLU A 108 -1.86 4.95 16.30
C GLU A 108 -1.97 3.44 16.50
N ARG A 109 -2.15 2.70 15.42
CA ARG A 109 -2.26 1.24 15.46
C ARG A 109 -0.93 0.52 15.52
N ALA A 110 0.19 1.24 15.36
CA ALA A 110 1.52 0.67 15.08
C ALA A 110 1.43 -0.45 14.05
N ASN A 111 0.82 -0.14 12.91
CA ASN A 111 0.51 -1.13 11.91
C ASN A 111 1.78 -1.74 11.31
N ILE A 112 1.76 -3.05 11.09
CA ILE A 112 2.88 -3.82 10.54
C ILE A 112 3.32 -3.30 9.15
N ASP A 113 2.45 -2.61 8.40
CA ASP A 113 2.82 -2.01 7.12
C ASP A 113 3.89 -0.91 7.27
N ILE A 114 4.02 -0.27 8.46
CA ILE A 114 5.15 0.62 8.76
C ILE A 114 6.46 -0.15 8.72
N LEU A 115 6.53 -1.32 9.38
CA LEU A 115 7.71 -2.17 9.35
C LEU A 115 8.02 -2.65 7.91
N ILE A 116 7.00 -3.04 7.16
CA ILE A 116 7.15 -3.43 5.75
C ILE A 116 7.69 -2.26 4.91
N PHE A 117 7.21 -1.03 5.14
CA PHE A 117 7.72 0.16 4.45
C PHE A 117 9.19 0.45 4.80
N LEU A 118 9.58 0.30 6.08
CA LEU A 118 10.98 0.43 6.51
C LEU A 118 11.89 -0.61 5.82
N ILE A 119 11.43 -1.86 5.73
CA ILE A 119 12.14 -2.92 4.97
C ILE A 119 12.26 -2.54 3.50
N LEU A 120 11.20 -2.05 2.86
CA LEU A 120 11.20 -1.57 1.49
C LEU A 120 12.22 -0.43 1.30
N PHE A 121 12.26 0.51 2.23
CA PHE A 121 13.21 1.63 2.19
C PHE A 121 14.67 1.12 2.18
N ILE A 122 15.01 0.21 3.09
CA ILE A 122 16.33 -0.41 3.19
C ILE A 122 16.66 -1.18 1.88
N LEU A 123 15.73 -2.00 1.41
CA LEU A 123 15.83 -2.75 0.16
C LEU A 123 16.15 -1.84 -1.04
N CYS A 124 15.50 -0.70 -1.13
CA CYS A 124 15.71 0.25 -2.22
C CYS A 124 17.02 1.04 -2.08
N ARG A 125 17.48 1.28 -0.86
CA ARG A 125 18.72 2.02 -0.57
C ARG A 125 19.96 1.20 -0.88
N TYR A 126 19.97 -0.09 -0.54
CA TYR A 126 21.10 -0.96 -0.72
C TYR A 126 20.96 -1.80 -2.00
N LYS A 127 22.08 -1.97 -2.73
CA LYS A 127 22.13 -2.71 -4.01
C LYS A 127 22.69 -4.13 -3.87
N ASN A 128 22.95 -4.56 -2.63
CA ASN A 128 23.47 -5.91 -2.36
C ASN A 128 22.40 -6.96 -2.68
N LEU A 129 22.71 -7.90 -3.56
CA LEU A 129 21.75 -8.87 -4.07
C LEU A 129 21.29 -9.86 -2.98
N ILE A 130 22.21 -10.32 -2.15
CA ILE A 130 21.89 -11.26 -1.04
C ILE A 130 20.98 -10.59 -0.03
N LEU A 131 21.33 -9.36 0.38
CA LEU A 131 20.48 -8.57 1.28
C LEU A 131 19.09 -8.34 0.67
N ASN A 132 19.01 -8.07 -0.63
CA ASN A 132 17.73 -7.88 -1.30
C ASN A 132 16.87 -9.14 -1.25
N TYR A 133 17.40 -10.32 -1.55
CA TYR A 133 16.65 -11.58 -1.40
C TYR A 133 16.19 -11.79 0.04
N PHE A 134 17.10 -11.61 1.00
CA PHE A 134 16.76 -11.73 2.42
C PHE A 134 15.61 -10.80 2.84
N LEU A 135 15.67 -9.52 2.47
CA LEU A 135 14.65 -8.53 2.83
C LEU A 135 13.31 -8.80 2.13
N ILE A 136 13.32 -9.27 0.88
CA ILE A 136 12.10 -9.67 0.17
C ILE A 136 11.46 -10.87 0.88
N LEU A 137 12.23 -11.91 1.20
CA LEU A 137 11.70 -13.09 1.88
C LEU A 137 11.24 -12.78 3.31
N LEU A 138 11.98 -11.95 4.04
CA LEU A 138 11.59 -11.51 5.39
C LEU A 138 10.26 -10.77 5.35
N SER A 139 10.12 -9.80 4.44
CA SER A 139 8.87 -9.06 4.30
C SER A 139 7.71 -9.94 3.82
N PHE A 140 7.97 -10.93 2.94
CA PHE A 140 7.01 -11.93 2.51
C PHE A 140 6.59 -12.87 3.66
N ALA A 141 7.53 -13.23 4.55
CA ALA A 141 7.26 -14.04 5.74
C ALA A 141 6.38 -13.30 6.76
N ILE A 142 6.42 -11.99 6.79
CA ILE A 142 5.58 -11.14 7.66
C ILE A 142 4.18 -10.98 7.04
N LYS A 143 4.12 -10.60 5.76
CA LYS A 143 2.90 -10.45 4.95
C LYS A 143 3.18 -10.94 3.53
N PHE A 144 2.19 -11.50 2.85
CA PHE A 144 2.44 -12.14 1.54
C PHE A 144 2.58 -11.16 0.37
N TYR A 145 1.94 -9.99 0.40
CA TYR A 145 2.01 -9.02 -0.71
C TYR A 145 3.42 -8.43 -0.97
N PRO A 146 4.35 -8.29 0.02
CA PRO A 146 5.68 -7.74 -0.21
C PRO A 146 6.58 -8.57 -1.13
N ILE A 147 6.16 -9.76 -1.55
CA ILE A 147 6.87 -10.50 -2.62
C ILE A 147 7.03 -9.65 -3.88
N LEU A 148 6.12 -8.70 -4.09
CA LEU A 148 6.15 -7.75 -5.20
C LEU A 148 7.38 -6.83 -5.16
N PHE A 149 8.04 -6.68 -4.02
CA PHE A 149 9.32 -5.97 -3.90
C PHE A 149 10.42 -6.61 -4.74
N GLY A 150 10.24 -7.87 -5.17
CA GLY A 150 11.13 -8.55 -6.12
C GLY A 150 11.33 -7.80 -7.43
N ILE A 151 10.43 -6.86 -7.80
CA ILE A 151 10.58 -6.03 -8.99
C ILE A 151 11.87 -5.18 -8.96
N VAL A 152 12.41 -4.87 -7.78
CA VAL A 152 13.69 -4.14 -7.68
C VAL A 152 14.90 -4.93 -8.21
N LEU A 153 14.77 -6.24 -8.38
CA LEU A 153 15.81 -7.10 -8.96
C LEU A 153 15.94 -6.94 -10.48
N LEU A 154 14.97 -6.27 -11.14
CA LEU A 154 14.97 -6.06 -12.59
C LEU A 154 15.84 -4.87 -13.02
N PHE A 155 16.17 -3.93 -12.11
CA PHE A 155 16.85 -2.68 -12.47
C PHE A 155 18.23 -2.89 -13.05
N LYS A 156 18.48 -2.25 -14.21
CA LYS A 156 19.78 -2.21 -14.91
C LYS A 156 20.42 -3.59 -15.08
N LYS A 157 19.64 -4.60 -15.48
CA LYS A 157 20.10 -5.97 -15.68
C LYS A 157 20.02 -6.38 -17.14
N SER A 158 20.91 -7.28 -17.58
CA SER A 158 20.75 -7.98 -18.85
C SER A 158 19.58 -8.97 -18.75
N PHE A 159 19.01 -9.36 -19.90
CA PHE A 159 17.91 -10.33 -19.94
C PHE A 159 18.24 -11.63 -19.19
N LYS A 160 19.47 -12.15 -19.40
CA LYS A 160 19.96 -13.34 -18.70
C LYS A 160 19.97 -13.17 -17.18
N GLN A 161 20.45 -12.01 -16.69
CA GLN A 161 20.46 -11.72 -15.25
C GLN A 161 19.05 -11.58 -14.68
N ILE A 162 18.14 -10.97 -15.42
CA ILE A 162 16.72 -10.89 -15.03
C ILE A 162 16.13 -12.29 -14.87
N LEU A 163 16.32 -13.14 -15.89
CA LEU A 163 15.81 -14.51 -15.87
C LEU A 163 16.36 -15.27 -14.66
N VAL A 164 17.68 -15.22 -14.42
CA VAL A 164 18.31 -15.86 -13.25
C VAL A 164 17.72 -15.32 -11.94
N ASN A 165 17.62 -14.00 -11.78
CA ASN A 165 17.09 -13.41 -10.53
C ASN A 165 15.63 -13.80 -10.28
N VAL A 166 14.80 -13.76 -11.32
CA VAL A 166 13.38 -14.15 -11.21
C VAL A 166 13.26 -15.63 -10.89
N THR A 167 14.05 -16.50 -11.54
CA THR A 167 14.04 -17.94 -11.27
C THR A 167 14.47 -18.24 -9.84
N ILE A 168 15.55 -17.61 -9.34
CA ILE A 168 15.99 -17.79 -7.95
C ILE A 168 14.90 -17.33 -6.98
N LEU A 169 14.32 -16.13 -7.19
CA LEU A 169 13.25 -15.64 -6.33
C LEU A 169 12.03 -16.57 -6.36
N PHE A 170 11.63 -17.05 -7.53
CA PHE A 170 10.51 -17.97 -7.69
C PHE A 170 10.76 -19.30 -6.94
N LEU A 171 11.95 -19.89 -7.07
CA LEU A 171 12.32 -21.11 -6.34
C LEU A 171 12.31 -20.88 -4.83
N LEU A 172 12.88 -19.76 -4.35
CA LEU A 172 12.87 -19.43 -2.92
C LEU A 172 11.43 -19.26 -2.39
N VAL A 173 10.55 -18.62 -3.17
CA VAL A 173 9.13 -18.45 -2.81
C VAL A 173 8.42 -19.80 -2.78
N ILE A 174 8.64 -20.67 -3.76
CA ILE A 174 8.06 -22.02 -3.76
C ILE A 174 8.48 -22.78 -2.50
N VAL A 175 9.78 -22.84 -2.24
CA VAL A 175 10.31 -23.53 -1.04
C VAL A 175 9.67 -22.95 0.23
N PHE A 176 9.65 -21.63 0.36
CA PHE A 176 9.04 -20.97 1.52
C PHE A 176 7.54 -21.28 1.63
N THR A 177 6.79 -21.23 0.51
CA THR A 177 5.35 -21.49 0.50
C THR A 177 5.05 -22.95 0.81
N LEU A 178 5.86 -23.90 0.36
CA LEU A 178 5.71 -25.30 0.71
C LEU A 178 5.90 -25.54 2.22
N PHE A 179 6.89 -24.90 2.84
CA PHE A 179 7.09 -24.96 4.30
C PHE A 179 5.97 -24.28 5.09
N GLN A 180 5.30 -23.29 4.50
CA GLN A 180 4.27 -22.46 5.16
C GLN A 180 2.88 -22.67 4.53
N SER A 181 2.65 -23.74 3.78
CA SER A 181 1.43 -23.94 2.98
C SER A 181 0.16 -23.91 3.82
N GLU A 182 0.17 -24.55 4.98
CA GLU A 182 -0.96 -24.56 5.92
C GLU A 182 -1.26 -23.12 6.44
N THR A 183 -0.22 -22.39 6.83
CA THR A 183 -0.34 -21.00 7.28
C THR A 183 -0.88 -20.12 6.17
N PHE A 184 -0.40 -20.29 4.93
CA PHE A 184 -0.85 -19.50 3.78
C PHE A 184 -2.35 -19.67 3.54
N ILE A 185 -2.85 -20.92 3.55
CA ILE A 185 -4.27 -21.23 3.38
C ILE A 185 -5.10 -20.62 4.52
N LYS A 186 -4.65 -20.77 5.77
CA LYS A 186 -5.35 -20.20 6.94
C LYS A 186 -5.44 -18.68 6.88
N VAL A 187 -4.34 -17.99 6.54
CA VAL A 187 -4.32 -16.53 6.41
C VAL A 187 -5.21 -16.07 5.26
N PHE A 188 -5.18 -16.76 4.11
CA PHE A 188 -6.01 -16.41 2.96
C PHE A 188 -7.51 -16.51 3.30
N ASN A 189 -7.91 -17.57 3.98
CA ASN A 189 -9.29 -17.78 4.42
C ASN A 189 -9.74 -16.72 5.43
N ASN A 190 -8.84 -16.26 6.31
CA ASN A 190 -9.16 -15.23 7.30
C ASN A 190 -9.31 -13.84 6.68
N GLN A 191 -8.64 -13.54 5.56
CA GLN A 191 -8.78 -12.25 4.88
C GLN A 191 -10.13 -12.05 4.20
N SER A 192 -10.83 -13.14 3.84
CA SER A 192 -12.11 -13.09 3.13
C SER A 192 -13.30 -12.63 3.99
N SER A 193 -13.18 -12.68 5.32
CA SER A 193 -14.26 -12.36 6.27
C SER A 193 -14.35 -10.89 6.71
N PHE A 194 -13.49 -10.02 6.19
CA PHE A 194 -13.44 -8.62 6.62
C PHE A 194 -14.51 -7.79 5.89
N SER A 195 -15.66 -7.61 6.52
CA SER A 195 -16.70 -6.64 6.13
C SER A 195 -16.46 -5.28 6.79
N GLY A 196 -15.33 -4.62 6.45
CA GLY A 196 -15.05 -3.27 6.97
C GLY A 196 -15.95 -2.23 6.31
N GLU A 197 -16.35 -1.19 7.05
CA GLU A 197 -17.10 -0.06 6.53
C GLU A 197 -16.36 0.59 5.35
N GLY A 198 -17.06 0.81 4.24
CA GLY A 198 -16.49 1.27 2.95
C GLY A 198 -15.63 2.52 3.03
N ALA A 199 -15.90 3.39 4.02
CA ALA A 199 -15.19 4.64 4.26
C ALA A 199 -13.68 4.49 4.57
N TYR A 200 -13.33 3.47 5.32
CA TYR A 200 -11.95 3.22 5.77
C TYR A 200 -11.19 2.27 4.86
N GLN A 201 -11.77 1.92 3.70
CA GLN A 201 -11.15 1.00 2.76
C GLN A 201 -10.35 1.73 1.67
N PHE A 202 -9.22 1.13 1.31
CA PHE A 202 -8.45 1.44 0.12
C PHE A 202 -8.47 0.21 -0.78
N SER A 203 -9.54 0.06 -1.61
CA SER A 203 -9.67 -1.12 -2.48
C SER A 203 -10.69 -0.89 -3.59
N PHE A 204 -10.51 -1.61 -4.70
CA PHE A 204 -11.49 -1.65 -5.79
C PHE A 204 -12.82 -2.28 -5.34
N LYS A 205 -12.79 -3.23 -4.41
CA LYS A 205 -14.00 -3.80 -3.78
C LYS A 205 -14.80 -2.74 -3.03
N GLY A 206 -14.13 -1.79 -2.36
CA GLY A 206 -14.80 -0.67 -1.68
C GLY A 206 -15.57 0.22 -2.67
N LEU A 207 -14.98 0.52 -3.84
CA LEU A 207 -15.68 1.25 -4.90
C LEU A 207 -16.92 0.49 -5.39
N ILE A 208 -16.81 -0.82 -5.65
CA ILE A 208 -17.94 -1.66 -6.07
C ILE A 208 -19.02 -1.71 -5.00
N ALA A 209 -18.66 -1.85 -3.72
CA ALA A 209 -19.62 -1.86 -2.61
C ALA A 209 -20.38 -0.53 -2.56
N THR A 210 -19.67 0.60 -2.63
CA THR A 210 -20.30 1.93 -2.66
C THR A 210 -21.28 2.09 -3.84
N ILE A 211 -20.93 1.57 -5.03
CA ILE A 211 -21.84 1.60 -6.18
C ILE A 211 -23.09 0.74 -5.94
N LYS A 212 -22.94 -0.42 -5.28
CA LYS A 212 -24.09 -1.28 -4.93
C LYS A 212 -25.02 -0.60 -3.92
N ASP A 213 -24.45 0.03 -2.90
CA ASP A 213 -25.22 0.77 -1.90
C ASP A 213 -26.02 1.91 -2.54
N PHE A 214 -25.44 2.58 -3.55
CA PHE A 214 -26.14 3.59 -4.33
C PHE A 214 -27.39 3.04 -5.04
N ASN A 215 -27.28 1.86 -5.66
CA ASN A 215 -28.40 1.22 -6.35
C ASN A 215 -29.56 0.85 -5.39
N ILE A 216 -29.26 0.55 -4.13
CA ILE A 216 -30.29 0.25 -3.11
C ILE A 216 -31.04 1.54 -2.72
N PHE A 217 -30.33 2.69 -2.64
CA PHE A 217 -30.93 3.97 -2.21
C PHE A 217 -31.73 4.69 -3.29
N TYR A 218 -31.44 4.49 -4.58
CA TYR A 218 -32.03 5.20 -5.72
C TYR A 218 -32.73 4.26 -6.71
N GLY A 219 -33.51 3.28 -6.20
CA GLY A 219 -34.26 2.32 -7.03
C GLY A 219 -35.24 2.98 -8.00
N GLY A 220 -35.29 2.54 -9.28
CA GLY A 220 -36.23 3.00 -10.29
C GLY A 220 -35.63 3.17 -11.70
N ARG A 221 -36.37 3.86 -12.59
CA ARG A 221 -35.88 4.16 -13.99
C ARG A 221 -34.57 4.94 -14.04
N GLU A 222 -34.28 5.70 -13.02
CA GLU A 222 -33.03 6.47 -12.87
C GLU A 222 -31.79 5.59 -12.69
N GLN A 223 -31.97 4.32 -12.26
CA GLN A 223 -30.85 3.38 -12.10
C GLN A 223 -30.03 3.17 -13.38
N ASN A 224 -30.71 3.09 -14.54
CA ASN A 224 -29.99 2.84 -15.80
C ASN A 224 -29.14 4.04 -16.21
N LEU A 225 -29.64 5.25 -16.06
CA LEU A 225 -28.88 6.47 -16.38
C LEU A 225 -27.63 6.59 -15.50
N ILE A 226 -27.80 6.36 -14.21
CA ILE A 226 -26.69 6.39 -13.25
C ILE A 226 -25.70 5.28 -13.53
N LYS A 227 -26.15 4.07 -13.85
CA LYS A 227 -25.27 2.96 -14.25
C LYS A 227 -24.43 3.29 -15.48
N TYR A 228 -25.05 3.86 -16.53
CA TYR A 228 -24.32 4.26 -17.72
C TYR A 228 -23.36 5.42 -17.46
N PHE A 229 -23.73 6.38 -16.63
CA PHE A 229 -22.86 7.45 -16.18
C PHE A 229 -21.64 6.91 -15.42
N LEU A 230 -21.84 5.96 -14.49
CA LEU A 230 -20.78 5.33 -13.74
C LEU A 230 -19.84 4.52 -14.67
N ILE A 231 -20.38 3.78 -15.64
CA ILE A 231 -19.58 3.08 -16.64
C ILE A 231 -18.75 4.07 -17.45
N PHE A 232 -19.37 5.17 -17.89
CA PHE A 232 -18.65 6.23 -18.62
C PHE A 232 -17.55 6.85 -17.78
N VAL A 233 -17.81 7.17 -16.52
CA VAL A 233 -16.81 7.74 -15.60
C VAL A 233 -15.69 6.74 -15.33
N LEU A 234 -16.00 5.47 -15.07
CA LEU A 234 -14.98 4.48 -14.71
C LEU A 234 -14.14 4.00 -15.92
N PHE A 235 -14.72 3.93 -17.09
CA PHE A 235 -14.05 3.38 -18.26
C PHE A 235 -13.89 4.40 -19.40
N GLY A 236 -14.89 5.19 -19.69
CA GLY A 236 -14.87 6.14 -20.81
C GLY A 236 -13.90 7.30 -20.56
N LEU A 237 -13.94 7.94 -19.42
CA LEU A 237 -13.00 9.01 -19.10
C LEU A 237 -11.54 8.53 -19.06
N PRO A 238 -11.18 7.39 -18.40
CA PRO A 238 -9.82 6.88 -18.46
C PRO A 238 -9.32 6.61 -19.86
N VAL A 239 -10.14 5.97 -20.72
CA VAL A 239 -9.79 5.72 -22.12
C VAL A 239 -9.59 7.02 -22.90
N PHE A 240 -10.48 8.00 -22.71
CA PHE A 240 -10.37 9.31 -23.34
C PHE A 240 -9.09 10.06 -22.91
N PHE A 241 -8.80 10.10 -21.62
CA PHE A 241 -7.55 10.70 -21.12
C PHE A 241 -6.31 9.96 -21.59
N TYR A 242 -6.35 8.63 -21.66
CA TYR A 242 -5.27 7.82 -22.19
C TYR A 242 -4.97 8.16 -23.65
N THR A 243 -5.99 8.15 -24.50
CA THR A 243 -5.80 8.38 -25.95
C THR A 243 -5.38 9.80 -26.25
N LYS A 244 -5.94 10.80 -25.56
CA LYS A 244 -5.71 12.20 -25.89
C LYS A 244 -4.46 12.79 -25.24
N TYR A 245 -4.18 12.42 -24.00
CA TYR A 245 -3.15 13.09 -23.21
C TYR A 245 -1.97 12.17 -22.85
N PHE A 246 -2.23 10.96 -22.42
CA PHE A 246 -1.16 10.10 -21.91
C PHE A 246 -0.18 9.69 -23.01
N ILE A 247 -0.68 9.30 -24.19
CA ILE A 247 0.18 8.95 -25.33
C ILE A 247 1.06 10.13 -25.71
N LYS A 248 0.47 11.33 -25.80
CA LYS A 248 1.21 12.55 -26.16
C LYS A 248 2.26 12.92 -25.09
N ILE A 249 1.92 12.79 -23.82
CA ILE A 249 2.84 13.08 -22.71
C ILE A 249 3.99 12.09 -22.68
N THR A 250 3.71 10.79 -22.87
CA THR A 250 4.74 9.74 -22.82
C THR A 250 5.66 9.76 -24.03
N GLN A 251 5.18 10.12 -25.20
CA GLN A 251 5.99 10.27 -26.40
C GLN A 251 6.99 11.42 -26.30
N ASN A 252 6.60 12.52 -25.65
CA ASN A 252 7.43 13.71 -25.48
C ASN A 252 8.34 13.66 -24.24
N ASN A 253 8.17 12.68 -23.34
CA ASN A 253 8.91 12.59 -22.10
C ASN A 253 9.76 11.32 -22.05
N THR A 254 10.96 11.38 -22.60
CA THR A 254 11.92 10.27 -22.60
C THR A 254 12.25 9.75 -21.21
N PHE A 255 12.25 10.64 -20.19
CA PHE A 255 12.62 10.26 -18.83
C PHE A 255 11.61 9.32 -18.15
N VAL A 256 10.32 9.36 -18.52
CA VAL A 256 9.31 8.43 -18.01
C VAL A 256 9.62 7.00 -18.50
N GLY A 257 10.20 6.83 -19.69
CA GLY A 257 10.58 5.53 -20.22
C GLY A 257 11.91 4.96 -19.69
N GLU A 258 12.63 5.69 -18.84
CA GLU A 258 13.99 5.33 -18.41
C GLU A 258 14.08 4.92 -16.92
N ILE A 259 12.93 4.81 -16.23
CA ILE A 259 12.94 4.51 -14.79
C ILE A 259 13.68 3.21 -14.47
N PHE A 260 13.56 2.16 -15.27
CA PHE A 260 14.27 0.90 -15.05
C PHE A 260 15.74 0.91 -15.48
N GLU A 261 16.17 1.90 -16.25
CA GLU A 261 17.56 1.98 -16.72
C GLU A 261 18.51 2.57 -15.68
N THR A 262 18.00 3.42 -14.82
CA THR A 262 18.77 4.02 -13.74
C THR A 262 18.47 3.31 -12.42
N ASN A 263 19.47 2.58 -11.92
CA ASN A 263 19.36 1.85 -10.66
C ASN A 263 19.69 2.77 -9.46
N ASN A 264 18.91 3.85 -9.31
CA ASN A 264 18.97 4.75 -8.16
C ASN A 264 17.87 4.43 -7.14
N PHE A 265 17.98 5.01 -5.95
CA PHE A 265 17.02 4.79 -4.87
C PHE A 265 15.61 5.24 -5.25
N GLU A 266 15.48 6.42 -5.85
CA GLU A 266 14.21 7.07 -6.20
C GLU A 266 13.39 6.22 -7.16
N ASN A 267 14.03 5.67 -8.19
CA ASN A 267 13.36 4.81 -9.16
C ASN A 267 12.94 3.46 -8.55
N ARG A 268 13.81 2.87 -7.73
CA ARG A 268 13.53 1.57 -7.09
C ARG A 268 12.34 1.67 -6.14
N ILE A 269 12.34 2.68 -5.26
CA ILE A 269 11.25 2.85 -4.28
C ILE A 269 9.94 3.25 -4.95
N TYR A 270 10.01 4.08 -6.02
CA TYR A 270 8.84 4.44 -6.82
C TYR A 270 8.17 3.21 -7.43
N ILE A 271 8.92 2.36 -8.14
CA ILE A 271 8.37 1.18 -8.81
C ILE A 271 7.85 0.15 -7.81
N ALA A 272 8.60 -0.14 -6.74
CA ALA A 272 8.18 -1.11 -5.74
C ALA A 272 6.92 -0.65 -4.98
N SER A 273 6.84 0.64 -4.64
CA SER A 273 5.65 1.22 -4.02
C SER A 273 4.46 1.26 -4.97
N SER A 274 4.68 1.60 -6.25
CA SER A 274 3.64 1.61 -7.27
C SER A 274 2.99 0.25 -7.45
N ILE A 275 3.79 -0.80 -7.62
CA ILE A 275 3.23 -2.16 -7.81
C ILE A 275 2.51 -2.64 -6.55
N THR A 276 3.03 -2.29 -5.36
CA THR A 276 2.39 -2.61 -4.09
C THR A 276 1.03 -1.95 -3.96
N LEU A 277 0.93 -0.64 -4.25
CA LEU A 277 -0.32 0.10 -4.22
C LEU A 277 -1.34 -0.49 -5.19
N ILE A 278 -0.95 -0.75 -6.44
CA ILE A 278 -1.82 -1.30 -7.48
C ILE A 278 -2.37 -2.66 -7.06
N ILE A 279 -1.49 -3.58 -6.67
CA ILE A 279 -1.89 -4.95 -6.32
C ILE A 279 -2.75 -4.96 -5.04
N CYS A 280 -2.36 -4.19 -4.03
CA CYS A 280 -3.17 -4.04 -2.83
C CYS A 280 -4.55 -3.46 -3.15
N TYR A 281 -4.64 -2.47 -4.03
CA TYR A 281 -5.91 -1.87 -4.43
C TYR A 281 -6.82 -2.86 -5.16
N ILE A 282 -6.28 -3.66 -6.09
CA ILE A 282 -7.07 -4.56 -6.95
C ILE A 282 -7.46 -5.85 -6.25
N LEU A 283 -6.48 -6.52 -5.62
CA LEU A 283 -6.65 -7.92 -5.18
C LEU A 283 -7.19 -8.06 -3.77
N ILE A 284 -6.93 -7.10 -2.89
CA ILE A 284 -7.14 -7.28 -1.46
C ILE A 284 -8.02 -6.14 -0.94
N GLN A 285 -8.93 -6.47 -0.03
CA GLN A 285 -9.64 -5.47 0.76
C GLN A 285 -8.68 -4.89 1.80
N ASN A 286 -8.39 -3.60 1.70
CA ASN A 286 -7.35 -2.96 2.49
C ASN A 286 -7.88 -1.79 3.31
N TRP A 287 -7.26 -1.55 4.47
CA TRP A 287 -7.44 -0.36 5.26
C TRP A 287 -6.62 0.82 4.73
N LEU A 288 -7.03 2.04 5.07
CA LEU A 288 -6.38 3.29 4.64
C LEU A 288 -4.89 3.37 4.98
N TYR A 289 -4.43 2.75 6.05
CA TYR A 289 -3.02 2.81 6.45
C TYR A 289 -2.04 2.24 5.41
N ARG A 290 -2.49 1.42 4.46
CA ARG A 290 -1.65 1.00 3.32
C ARG A 290 -1.31 2.13 2.37
N GLU A 291 -2.00 3.24 2.46
CA GLU A 291 -1.70 4.45 1.71
C GLU A 291 -0.34 5.07 2.08
N ILE A 292 0.32 4.60 3.17
CA ILE A 292 1.71 4.99 3.48
C ILE A 292 2.69 4.68 2.33
N PHE A 293 2.37 3.69 1.47
CA PHE A 293 3.20 3.38 0.30
C PHE A 293 3.20 4.50 -0.76
N PHE A 294 2.26 5.46 -0.72
CA PHE A 294 2.35 6.67 -1.54
C PHE A 294 3.61 7.49 -1.22
N LEU A 295 4.15 7.41 0.00
CA LEU A 295 5.44 8.03 0.33
C LEU A 295 6.58 7.56 -0.57
N GLY A 296 6.55 6.30 -0.99
CA GLY A 296 7.58 5.78 -1.87
C GLY A 296 7.54 6.35 -3.29
N LEU A 297 6.46 7.05 -3.69
CA LEU A 297 6.38 7.73 -4.98
C LEU A 297 7.06 9.11 -4.94
N ILE A 298 7.06 9.74 -3.78
CA ILE A 298 7.48 11.13 -3.60
C ILE A 298 8.96 11.38 -3.91
N PRO A 299 9.92 10.51 -3.51
CA PRO A 299 11.33 10.68 -3.86
C PRO A 299 11.57 10.83 -5.35
N TRP A 300 10.91 10.04 -6.16
CA TRP A 300 11.01 10.11 -7.62
C TRP A 300 10.39 11.41 -8.16
N ILE A 301 9.25 11.84 -7.61
CA ILE A 301 8.59 13.10 -7.97
C ILE A 301 9.52 14.27 -7.64
N PHE A 302 10.11 14.30 -6.46
CA PHE A 302 10.98 15.38 -6.00
C PHE A 302 12.31 15.42 -6.77
N SER A 303 12.91 14.29 -7.06
CA SER A 303 14.16 14.23 -7.84
C SER A 303 13.99 14.73 -9.28
N ASN A 304 12.77 14.71 -9.80
CA ASN A 304 12.45 15.16 -11.15
C ASN A 304 11.73 16.53 -11.21
N ASP A 305 11.53 17.20 -10.08
CA ASP A 305 10.82 18.50 -9.99
C ASP A 305 11.48 19.60 -10.83
N HIS A 306 12.83 19.57 -10.96
CA HIS A 306 13.59 20.51 -11.77
C HIS A 306 13.28 20.44 -13.27
N LYS A 307 12.69 19.34 -13.76
CA LYS A 307 12.36 19.13 -15.18
C LYS A 307 11.12 19.90 -15.63
N LYS A 308 10.45 20.63 -14.71
CA LYS A 308 9.22 21.42 -14.96
C LYS A 308 8.19 20.66 -15.81
N ASN A 309 7.96 19.41 -15.46
CA ASN A 309 7.08 18.53 -16.21
C ASN A 309 5.67 18.56 -15.62
N SER A 310 4.70 19.06 -16.39
CA SER A 310 3.30 19.14 -15.99
C SER A 310 2.72 17.81 -15.49
N PHE A 311 3.22 16.69 -16.01
CA PHE A 311 2.76 15.37 -15.61
C PHE A 311 3.20 15.02 -14.17
N ILE A 312 4.42 15.35 -13.77
CA ILE A 312 4.92 15.17 -12.40
C ILE A 312 4.09 16.01 -11.44
N ASP A 313 3.77 17.24 -11.85
CA ASP A 313 2.93 18.14 -11.06
C ASP A 313 1.52 17.56 -10.90
N ILE A 314 0.90 17.06 -11.96
CA ILE A 314 -0.41 16.42 -11.91
C ILE A 314 -0.39 15.24 -10.95
N LEU A 315 0.59 14.35 -11.06
CA LEU A 315 0.71 13.20 -10.16
C LEU A 315 0.88 13.64 -8.71
N PHE A 316 1.75 14.62 -8.45
CA PHE A 316 1.99 15.17 -7.13
C PHE A 316 0.72 15.76 -6.50
N TYR A 317 0.04 16.66 -7.22
CA TYR A 317 -1.17 17.31 -6.73
C TYR A 317 -2.33 16.31 -6.59
N SER A 318 -2.41 15.29 -7.43
CA SER A 318 -3.40 14.22 -7.27
C SER A 318 -3.21 13.44 -5.98
N ILE A 319 -1.95 13.12 -5.62
CA ILE A 319 -1.62 12.46 -4.34
C ILE A 319 -1.95 13.40 -3.17
N LEU A 320 -1.59 14.68 -3.25
CA LEU A 320 -1.88 15.67 -2.21
C LEU A 320 -3.38 15.83 -1.97
N ILE A 321 -4.15 16.04 -3.04
CA ILE A 321 -5.61 16.17 -2.98
C ILE A 321 -6.23 14.92 -2.37
N LYS A 322 -5.76 13.74 -2.75
CA LYS A 322 -6.22 12.48 -2.17
C LYS A 322 -6.08 12.48 -0.65
N PHE A 323 -4.90 12.83 -0.11
CA PHE A 323 -4.68 12.83 1.34
C PHE A 323 -5.56 13.86 2.06
N ILE A 324 -5.72 15.06 1.49
CA ILE A 324 -6.61 16.09 2.03
C ILE A 324 -8.05 15.56 2.06
N LEU A 325 -8.55 15.02 0.95
CA LEU A 325 -9.92 14.52 0.86
C LEU A 325 -10.15 13.30 1.77
N THR A 326 -9.22 12.35 1.85
CA THR A 326 -9.33 11.21 2.75
C THR A 326 -9.41 11.68 4.21
N THR A 327 -8.61 12.66 4.61
CA THR A 327 -8.60 13.20 5.98
C THR A 327 -9.90 13.95 6.27
N THR A 328 -10.32 14.83 5.36
CA THR A 328 -11.58 15.56 5.49
C THR A 328 -12.77 14.60 5.59
N PHE A 329 -12.76 13.57 4.74
CA PHE A 329 -13.80 12.55 4.70
C PHE A 329 -13.91 11.80 6.03
N VAL A 330 -12.81 11.29 6.58
CA VAL A 330 -12.83 10.56 7.85
C VAL A 330 -13.33 11.46 8.99
N ILE A 331 -12.93 12.72 9.01
CA ILE A 331 -13.41 13.70 9.99
C ILE A 331 -14.93 13.89 9.86
N LEU A 332 -15.43 14.07 8.65
CA LEU A 332 -16.87 14.28 8.41
C LEU A 332 -17.69 13.05 8.76
N VAL A 333 -17.29 11.87 8.33
CA VAL A 333 -18.02 10.61 8.64
C VAL A 333 -18.07 10.36 10.13
N HIS A 334 -16.99 10.66 10.85
CA HIS A 334 -16.94 10.43 12.30
C HIS A 334 -17.82 11.39 13.09
N ASN A 335 -17.88 12.67 12.70
CA ASN A 335 -18.58 13.71 13.42
C ASN A 335 -20.07 13.85 13.05
N TYR A 336 -20.48 13.33 11.86
CA TYR A 336 -21.83 13.55 11.32
C TYR A 336 -22.47 12.23 10.88
N ILE A 337 -22.80 11.37 11.83
CA ILE A 337 -23.64 10.16 11.60
C ILE A 337 -25.01 10.52 10.99
N VAL A 338 -25.41 11.79 11.01
CA VAL A 338 -26.77 12.27 10.70
C VAL A 338 -27.09 12.38 9.20
N PHE A 339 -26.10 12.45 8.29
CA PHE A 339 -26.37 12.63 6.86
C PHE A 339 -25.92 11.44 6.00
N LEU A 340 -26.59 10.29 6.12
CA LEU A 340 -26.31 9.08 5.35
C LEU A 340 -26.13 9.31 3.83
N LYS A 341 -26.96 10.16 3.22
CA LYS A 341 -26.88 10.47 1.78
C LYS A 341 -25.62 11.25 1.41
N PHE A 342 -25.21 12.22 2.23
CA PHE A 342 -24.01 13.02 1.98
C PHE A 342 -22.72 12.19 2.15
N ASN A 343 -22.69 11.31 3.14
CA ASN A 343 -21.61 10.36 3.37
C ASN A 343 -21.37 9.46 2.16
N PHE A 344 -22.44 9.04 1.48
CA PHE A 344 -22.34 8.23 0.26
C PHE A 344 -21.55 8.97 -0.83
N PHE A 345 -21.92 10.20 -1.18
CA PHE A 345 -21.25 10.97 -2.23
C PHE A 345 -19.75 11.16 -1.92
N ILE A 346 -19.42 11.51 -0.69
CA ILE A 346 -18.03 11.71 -0.29
C ILE A 346 -17.23 10.40 -0.37
N THR A 347 -17.82 9.27 0.09
CA THR A 347 -17.21 7.94 -0.03
C THR A 347 -16.98 7.56 -1.48
N PHE A 348 -17.97 7.79 -2.34
CA PHE A 348 -17.87 7.55 -3.77
C PHE A 348 -16.74 8.37 -4.41
N PHE A 349 -16.70 9.69 -4.16
CA PHE A 349 -15.64 10.55 -4.69
C PHE A 349 -14.25 10.14 -4.20
N LYS A 350 -14.11 9.75 -2.93
CA LYS A 350 -12.86 9.22 -2.41
C LYS A 350 -12.40 7.99 -3.19
N HIS A 351 -13.27 7.00 -3.36
CA HIS A 351 -12.93 5.78 -4.09
C HIS A 351 -12.68 6.04 -5.58
N LEU A 352 -13.38 7.02 -6.16
CA LEU A 352 -13.16 7.43 -7.55
C LEU A 352 -11.75 8.02 -7.74
N ILE A 353 -11.31 8.86 -6.81
CA ILE A 353 -9.95 9.43 -6.84
C ILE A 353 -8.92 8.32 -6.64
N ASP A 354 -9.13 7.39 -5.73
CA ASP A 354 -8.28 6.22 -5.53
C ASP A 354 -8.15 5.41 -6.83
N PHE A 355 -9.28 5.17 -7.52
CA PHE A 355 -9.32 4.45 -8.78
C PHE A 355 -8.51 5.15 -9.88
N TYR A 356 -8.72 6.45 -10.09
CA TYR A 356 -7.99 7.21 -11.11
C TYR A 356 -6.50 7.30 -10.81
N LEU A 357 -6.13 7.48 -9.56
CA LEU A 357 -4.73 7.54 -9.15
C LEU A 357 -4.04 6.19 -9.38
N MET A 358 -4.68 5.07 -9.02
CA MET A 358 -4.15 3.73 -9.29
C MET A 358 -4.04 3.46 -10.79
N TRP A 359 -5.00 3.92 -11.56
CA TRP A 359 -4.99 3.80 -13.01
C TRP A 359 -3.81 4.58 -13.63
N ILE A 360 -3.57 5.84 -13.24
CA ILE A 360 -2.43 6.65 -13.69
C ILE A 360 -1.11 5.97 -13.34
N ILE A 361 -0.95 5.50 -12.10
CA ILE A 361 0.26 4.81 -11.65
C ILE A 361 0.48 3.53 -12.46
N SER A 362 -0.58 2.76 -12.73
CA SER A 362 -0.53 1.55 -13.55
C SER A 362 -0.06 1.83 -14.98
N LEU A 363 -0.57 2.89 -15.60
CA LEU A 363 -0.14 3.28 -16.94
C LEU A 363 1.33 3.66 -17.00
N ILE A 364 1.83 4.42 -16.02
CA ILE A 364 3.25 4.77 -15.93
C ILE A 364 4.09 3.50 -15.80
N LEU A 365 3.68 2.59 -14.92
CA LEU A 365 4.41 1.34 -14.71
C LEU A 365 4.44 0.49 -15.98
N LEU A 366 3.30 0.28 -16.64
CA LEU A 366 3.19 -0.49 -17.87
C LEU A 366 4.00 0.13 -19.02
N PHE A 367 3.96 1.45 -19.17
CA PHE A 367 4.76 2.14 -20.17
C PHE A 367 6.26 1.92 -19.94
N ASN A 368 6.72 2.11 -18.70
CA ASN A 368 8.12 1.90 -18.35
C ASN A 368 8.58 0.45 -18.58
N LEU A 369 7.77 -0.53 -18.17
CA LEU A 369 8.06 -1.94 -18.40
C LEU A 369 8.14 -2.25 -19.91
N THR A 370 7.19 -1.73 -20.68
CA THR A 370 7.16 -1.96 -22.15
C THR A 370 8.41 -1.39 -22.83
N GLN A 371 8.82 -0.16 -22.48
CA GLN A 371 10.02 0.46 -23.02
C GLN A 371 11.28 -0.31 -22.61
N TYR A 372 11.36 -0.71 -21.35
CA TYR A 372 12.46 -1.50 -20.84
C TYR A 372 12.63 -2.83 -21.58
N PHE A 373 11.54 -3.59 -21.79
CA PHE A 373 11.59 -4.85 -22.52
C PHE A 373 11.88 -4.67 -24.01
N LYS A 374 11.40 -3.60 -24.66
CA LYS A 374 11.81 -3.28 -26.05
C LYS A 374 13.30 -3.06 -26.17
N LYS A 375 13.90 -2.28 -25.26
CA LYS A 375 15.34 -2.04 -25.23
C LYS A 375 16.14 -3.31 -24.89
N LEU A 376 15.64 -4.16 -23.99
CA LEU A 376 16.27 -5.45 -23.72
C LEU A 376 16.29 -6.34 -24.96
N LYS A 377 15.20 -6.41 -25.70
CA LYS A 377 15.10 -7.17 -26.96
C LYS A 377 16.12 -6.67 -27.99
N SER A 378 16.25 -5.35 -28.18
CA SER A 378 17.21 -4.77 -29.12
C SER A 378 18.69 -4.95 -28.75
N ARG A 379 18.98 -5.35 -27.50
CA ARG A 379 20.36 -5.66 -27.03
C ARG A 379 20.71 -7.15 -27.16
N VAL A 380 19.72 -8.00 -27.42
CA VAL A 380 19.90 -9.46 -27.56
C VAL A 380 19.99 -9.86 -29.02
N PHE A 381 19.33 -9.13 -29.89
CA PHE A 381 19.35 -9.26 -31.35
C PHE A 381 20.11 -8.08 -31.99
#